data_def9412632311c1cff26616a05c33fd7
#
_entry.id   def9412632311c1cff26616a05c33fd7
#
_cell.length_a   1.000
_cell.length_b   1.000
_cell.length_c   1.000
_cell.angle_alpha   90.00
_cell.angle_beta   90.00
_cell.angle_gamma   90.00
#
_symmetry.space_group_name_H-M   'P 1'
#
loop_
_entity.id
_entity.type
_entity.pdbx_description
1 polymer ?
#
loop_
_entity_poly.entity_id
_entity_poly.type
_entity_poly.pdbx_seq_one_letter_code
_entity_poly.pdbx_strand_id
1 'polypeptide(L)'
;MFDIVIIGAGVSGAAAARELSRYNASICVLEKAEDVCSGTSKANSAIVHAGFDAANGSLMAKLNVQGNKMMEQLSKDLDFPFKQNGSLVVCTDESTRDGLQALL
;
A
#
# COMPACT_ATOMS: atom_id res chain seq x y z
N MET A 1 22.43 -8.00 -20.29
CA MET A 1 22.18 -8.69 -19.01
C MET A 1 21.65 -7.62 -18.06
N PHE A 2 20.57 -7.87 -17.33
CA PHE A 2 20.03 -6.90 -16.37
C PHE A 2 20.67 -7.11 -15.00
N ASP A 3 20.90 -6.03 -14.28
CA ASP A 3 21.43 -6.08 -12.91
C ASP A 3 20.35 -6.54 -11.92
N ILE A 4 19.09 -6.13 -12.18
CA ILE A 4 17.93 -6.45 -11.31
C ILE A 4 16.76 -6.89 -12.18
N VAL A 5 16.11 -7.98 -11.79
CA VAL A 5 14.87 -8.45 -12.40
C VAL A 5 13.78 -8.47 -11.35
N ILE A 6 12.67 -7.78 -11.62
CA ILE A 6 11.47 -7.74 -10.77
C ILE A 6 10.40 -8.61 -11.42
N ILE A 7 9.87 -9.57 -10.69
CA ILE A 7 8.82 -10.49 -11.17
C ILE A 7 7.47 -10.01 -10.65
N GLY A 8 6.62 -9.56 -11.57
CA GLY A 8 5.29 -9.01 -11.31
C GLY A 8 5.26 -7.49 -11.34
N ALA A 9 4.36 -6.93 -12.14
CA ALA A 9 4.13 -5.50 -12.31
C ALA A 9 2.85 -5.02 -11.60
N GLY A 10 2.51 -5.62 -10.46
CA GLY A 10 1.54 -5.08 -9.51
C GLY A 10 2.14 -3.90 -8.73
N VAL A 11 1.36 -3.31 -7.80
CA VAL A 11 1.79 -2.12 -7.04
C VAL A 11 3.13 -2.31 -6.34
N SER A 12 3.42 -3.49 -5.79
CA SER A 12 4.69 -3.77 -5.10
C SER A 12 5.87 -3.76 -6.07
N GLY A 13 5.75 -4.45 -7.21
CA GLY A 13 6.81 -4.47 -8.22
C GLY A 13 7.03 -3.11 -8.88
N ALA A 14 5.95 -2.39 -9.16
CA ALA A 14 6.02 -1.03 -9.71
C ALA A 14 6.67 -0.05 -8.71
N ALA A 15 6.33 -0.11 -7.43
CA ALA A 15 6.95 0.69 -6.40
C ALA A 15 8.45 0.37 -6.24
N ALA A 16 8.82 -0.90 -6.25
CA ALA A 16 10.21 -1.33 -6.21
C ALA A 16 11.00 -0.83 -7.44
N ALA A 17 10.43 -0.96 -8.64
CA ALA A 17 11.04 -0.46 -9.86
C ALA A 17 11.26 1.06 -9.80
N ARG A 18 10.25 1.82 -9.33
CA ARG A 18 10.35 3.27 -9.15
C ARG A 18 11.48 3.66 -8.20
N GLU A 19 11.58 3.02 -7.05
CA GLU A 19 12.66 3.33 -6.11
C GLU A 19 14.04 2.94 -6.66
N LEU A 20 14.14 1.78 -7.29
CA LEU A 20 15.40 1.30 -7.88
C LEU A 20 15.84 2.13 -9.10
N SER A 21 14.91 2.76 -9.82
CA SER A 21 15.24 3.62 -10.95
C SER A 21 16.10 4.85 -10.60
N ARG A 22 16.22 5.17 -9.31
CA ARG A 22 17.11 6.23 -8.80
C ARG A 22 18.58 5.83 -8.80
N TYR A 23 18.88 4.58 -9.01
CA TYR A 23 20.23 4.03 -9.00
C TYR A 23 20.73 3.78 -10.44
N ASN A 24 22.03 3.82 -10.64
CA ASN A 24 22.63 3.49 -11.91
C ASN A 24 22.69 1.96 -12.11
N ALA A 25 21.54 1.36 -12.38
CA ALA A 25 21.37 -0.08 -12.58
C ALA A 25 20.40 -0.34 -13.73
N SER A 26 20.63 -1.40 -14.49
CA SER A 26 19.71 -1.86 -15.52
C SER A 26 18.64 -2.75 -14.90
N ILE A 27 17.38 -2.32 -14.98
CA ILE A 27 16.24 -2.97 -14.31
C ILE A 27 15.30 -3.52 -15.37
N CYS A 28 14.84 -4.75 -15.16
CA CYS A 28 13.79 -5.38 -15.95
C CYS A 28 12.61 -5.75 -15.07
N VAL A 29 11.41 -5.42 -15.51
CA VAL A 29 10.16 -5.87 -14.86
C VAL A 29 9.49 -6.88 -15.78
N LEU A 30 9.21 -8.08 -15.26
CA LEU A 30 8.53 -9.15 -15.98
C LEU A 30 7.10 -9.28 -15.43
N GLU A 31 6.11 -9.18 -16.32
CA GLU A 31 4.71 -9.41 -16.02
C GLU A 31 4.19 -10.58 -16.86
N LYS A 32 3.39 -11.46 -16.26
CA LYS A 32 2.80 -12.61 -16.94
C LYS A 32 1.51 -12.28 -17.69
N ALA A 33 0.82 -11.21 -17.28
CA ALA A 33 -0.41 -10.75 -17.89
C ALA A 33 -0.10 -9.81 -19.06
N GLU A 34 -1.12 -9.52 -19.85
CA GLU A 34 -1.01 -8.60 -21.01
C GLU A 34 -0.78 -7.15 -20.59
N ASP A 35 -1.12 -6.79 -19.33
CA ASP A 35 -0.99 -5.43 -18.82
C ASP A 35 -0.55 -5.45 -17.34
N VAL A 36 -0.01 -4.33 -16.89
CA VAL A 36 0.39 -4.11 -15.50
C VAL A 36 -0.84 -4.09 -14.57
N CYS A 37 -0.64 -4.38 -13.30
CA CYS A 37 -1.68 -4.33 -12.27
C CYS A 37 -2.92 -5.19 -12.51
N SER A 38 -2.88 -6.16 -13.41
CA SER A 38 -4.05 -7.00 -13.79
C SER A 38 -4.57 -7.93 -12.68
N GLY A 39 -3.86 -8.05 -11.57
CA GLY A 39 -4.26 -8.85 -10.40
C GLY A 39 -4.88 -8.02 -9.28
N THR A 40 -4.50 -8.33 -8.04
CA THR A 40 -5.00 -7.71 -6.80
C THR A 40 -4.85 -6.19 -6.78
N SER A 41 -3.83 -5.64 -7.43
CA SER A 41 -3.61 -4.19 -7.49
C SER A 41 -4.71 -3.42 -8.22
N LYS A 42 -5.47 -4.07 -9.12
CA LYS A 42 -6.65 -3.51 -9.78
C LYS A 42 -7.94 -3.85 -9.03
N ALA A 43 -7.98 -5.00 -8.36
CA ALA A 43 -9.15 -5.56 -7.69
C ALA A 43 -9.11 -5.29 -6.17
N ASN A 44 -9.19 -4.04 -5.78
CA ASN A 44 -9.23 -3.62 -4.37
C ASN A 44 -10.09 -2.36 -4.20
N SER A 45 -10.35 -1.97 -2.96
CA SER A 45 -11.22 -0.83 -2.61
C SER A 45 -10.50 0.54 -2.63
N ALA A 46 -9.23 0.58 -2.98
CA ALA A 46 -8.39 1.79 -3.00
C ALA A 46 -8.37 2.55 -1.65
N ILE A 47 -8.46 1.81 -0.55
CA ILE A 47 -8.38 2.37 0.80
C ILE A 47 -6.92 2.29 1.27
N VAL A 48 -6.36 3.42 1.68
CA VAL A 48 -5.05 3.47 2.31
C VAL A 48 -5.23 3.21 3.81
N HIS A 49 -4.66 2.10 4.30
CA HIS A 49 -4.80 1.71 5.70
C HIS A 49 -4.15 2.73 6.64
N ALA A 50 -4.86 3.04 7.73
CA ALA A 50 -4.37 3.96 8.77
C ALA A 50 -3.39 3.30 9.75
N GLY A 51 -3.43 1.96 9.85
CA GLY A 51 -2.52 1.16 10.66
C GLY A 51 -3.16 0.53 11.92
N PHE A 52 -4.40 0.86 12.26
CA PHE A 52 -5.06 0.34 13.46
C PHE A 52 -5.55 -1.12 13.31
N ASP A 53 -5.70 -1.62 12.07
CA ASP A 53 -6.14 -3.00 11.81
C ASP A 53 -5.06 -4.06 12.09
N ALA A 54 -3.80 -3.65 12.08
CA ALA A 54 -2.69 -4.56 12.25
C ALA A 54 -2.31 -4.71 13.72
N ALA A 55 -1.88 -5.91 14.12
CA ALA A 55 -1.44 -6.18 15.48
C ALA A 55 -0.39 -5.16 15.94
N ASN A 56 -0.60 -4.55 17.10
CA ASN A 56 0.27 -3.52 17.64
C ASN A 56 1.71 -4.03 17.79
N GLY A 57 2.69 -3.21 17.41
CA GLY A 57 4.11 -3.56 17.40
C GLY A 57 4.57 -4.44 16.22
N SER A 58 3.64 -4.93 15.37
CA SER A 58 4.00 -5.73 14.19
C SER A 58 4.67 -4.89 13.10
N LEU A 59 5.43 -5.57 12.24
CA LEU A 59 6.01 -4.94 11.05
C LEU A 59 4.91 -4.39 10.12
N MET A 60 3.77 -5.08 10.02
CA MET A 60 2.61 -4.64 9.24
C MET A 60 2.07 -3.30 9.76
N ALA A 61 1.85 -3.15 11.07
CA ALA A 61 1.40 -1.89 11.67
C ALA A 61 2.37 -0.75 11.36
N LYS A 62 3.66 -1.00 11.55
CA LYS A 62 4.72 -0.03 11.29
C LYS A 62 4.75 0.41 9.82
N LEU A 63 4.69 -0.53 8.89
CA LEU A 63 4.73 -0.24 7.46
C LEU A 63 3.44 0.42 6.96
N ASN A 64 2.27 0.05 7.50
CA ASN A 64 1.00 0.71 7.18
C ASN A 64 1.05 2.20 7.54
N VAL A 65 1.50 2.55 8.74
CA VAL A 65 1.62 3.95 9.17
C VAL A 65 2.63 4.71 8.32
N GLN A 66 3.77 4.10 8.01
CA GLN A 66 4.77 4.72 7.13
C GLN A 66 4.24 4.93 5.71
N GLY A 67 3.61 3.92 5.12
CA GLY A 67 3.02 3.99 3.79
C GLY A 67 1.92 5.05 3.70
N ASN A 68 1.04 5.12 4.72
CA ASN A 68 0.00 6.14 4.80
C ASN A 68 0.59 7.56 4.72
N LYS A 69 1.64 7.85 5.49
CA LYS A 69 2.32 9.15 5.46
C LYS A 69 2.96 9.51 4.12
N MET A 70 3.33 8.51 3.35
CA MET A 70 3.93 8.72 2.01
C MET A 70 2.89 9.04 0.94
N MET A 71 1.61 8.67 1.14
CA MET A 71 0.60 8.73 0.07
C MET A 71 0.30 10.15 -0.40
N GLU A 72 0.35 11.14 0.47
CA GLU A 72 0.13 12.53 0.06
C GLU A 72 1.20 13.00 -0.94
N GLN A 73 2.46 12.69 -0.68
CA GLN A 73 3.53 13.06 -1.60
C GLN A 73 3.48 12.22 -2.88
N LEU A 74 3.22 10.91 -2.74
CA LEU A 74 3.09 10.01 -3.89
C LEU A 74 1.94 10.43 -4.82
N SER A 75 0.83 10.91 -4.27
CA SER A 75 -0.30 11.38 -5.09
C SER A 75 0.08 12.59 -5.95
N LYS A 76 0.91 13.48 -5.43
CA LYS A 76 1.45 14.63 -6.17
C LYS A 76 2.47 14.19 -7.23
N ASP A 77 3.39 13.30 -6.84
CA ASP A 77 4.46 12.82 -7.72
C ASP A 77 3.93 12.00 -8.92
N LEU A 78 2.84 11.26 -8.71
CA LEU A 78 2.28 10.31 -9.68
C LEU A 78 0.92 10.75 -10.25
N ASP A 79 0.47 11.95 -9.89
CA ASP A 79 -0.76 12.58 -10.39
C ASP A 79 -2.01 11.69 -10.25
N PHE A 80 -2.25 11.16 -9.04
CA PHE A 80 -3.47 10.43 -8.75
C PHE A 80 -4.26 11.10 -7.60
N PRO A 81 -5.61 11.02 -7.61
CA PRO A 81 -6.42 11.64 -6.56
C PRO A 81 -6.22 10.91 -5.23
N PHE A 82 -5.97 11.68 -4.16
CA PHE A 82 -5.87 11.19 -2.80
C PHE A 82 -6.63 12.12 -1.84
N LYS A 83 -7.43 11.55 -0.94
CA LYS A 83 -8.18 12.30 0.07
C LYS A 83 -7.97 11.71 1.45
N GLN A 84 -7.57 12.52 2.40
CA GLN A 84 -7.50 12.17 3.82
C GLN A 84 -8.84 12.51 4.50
N ASN A 85 -9.85 11.68 4.30
CA ASN A 85 -11.18 11.85 4.86
C ASN A 85 -11.41 11.12 6.18
N GLY A 86 -10.37 10.45 6.70
CA GLY A 86 -10.43 9.68 7.94
C GLY A 86 -11.14 8.34 7.81
N SER A 87 -11.21 7.64 8.93
CA SER A 87 -11.94 6.39 9.09
C SER A 87 -12.78 6.44 10.35
N LEU A 88 -13.99 5.87 10.29
CA LEU A 88 -14.84 5.68 11.44
C LEU A 88 -14.95 4.19 11.76
N VAL A 89 -14.63 3.83 12.98
CA VAL A 89 -14.92 2.49 13.51
C VAL A 89 -16.17 2.59 14.36
N VAL A 90 -17.18 1.84 13.97
CA VAL A 90 -18.51 1.91 14.60
C VAL A 90 -18.82 0.61 15.32
N CYS A 91 -19.20 0.70 16.57
CA CYS A 91 -19.76 -0.40 17.34
C CYS A 91 -21.29 -0.37 17.18
N THR A 92 -21.86 -1.42 16.59
CA THR A 92 -23.31 -1.54 16.37
C THR A 92 -23.99 -2.47 17.38
N ASP A 93 -23.21 -3.19 18.17
CA ASP A 93 -23.68 -4.14 19.17
C ASP A 93 -22.84 -4.04 20.44
N GLU A 94 -23.49 -4.07 21.61
CA GLU A 94 -22.81 -3.93 22.90
C GLU A 94 -21.75 -5.04 23.13
N SER A 95 -21.94 -6.21 22.55
CA SER A 95 -20.96 -7.32 22.64
C SER A 95 -19.62 -7.02 21.97
N THR A 96 -19.56 -6.04 21.06
CA THR A 96 -18.34 -5.63 20.34
C THR A 96 -17.68 -4.37 20.92
N ARG A 97 -18.25 -3.80 21.99
CA ARG A 97 -17.78 -2.57 22.62
C ARG A 97 -16.35 -2.67 23.14
N ASP A 98 -16.00 -3.80 23.76
CA ASP A 98 -14.64 -4.01 24.29
C ASP A 98 -13.59 -4.01 23.15
N GLY A 99 -13.95 -4.55 21.98
CA GLY A 99 -13.10 -4.49 20.79
C GLY A 99 -12.89 -3.07 20.29
N LEU A 100 -13.94 -2.24 20.30
CA LEU A 100 -13.80 -0.83 19.94
C LEU A 100 -12.92 -0.07 20.95
N GLN A 101 -13.08 -0.36 22.23
CA GLN A 101 -12.30 0.28 23.29
C GLN A 101 -10.82 -0.10 23.26
N ALA A 102 -10.50 -1.30 22.78
CA ALA A 102 -9.13 -1.76 22.60
C ALA A 102 -8.38 -1.07 21.45
N LEU A 103 -9.08 -0.32 20.59
CA LEU A 103 -8.48 0.46 19.50
C LEU A 103 -8.07 1.89 19.91
N LEU A 104 -8.42 2.32 21.10
CA LEU A 104 -8.07 3.62 21.67
C LEU A 104 -6.73 3.58 22.40
#